data_17277c9aeebb0e52fa8aa85313cf7fa9
#
_entry.id   17277c9aeebb0e52fa8aa85313cf7fa9
#
_cell.length_a   1.000
_cell.length_b   1.000
_cell.length_c   1.000
_cell.angle_alpha   90.00
_cell.angle_beta   90.00
_cell.angle_gamma   90.00
#
_symmetry.space_group_name_H-M   'P 1'
#
loop_
_entity.id
_entity.type
_entity.pdbx_description
1 polymer ?
#
loop_
_entity_poly.entity_id
_entity_poly.type
_entity_poly.pdbx_seq_one_letter_code
_entity_poly.pdbx_strand_id
1 'polypeptide(L)'
;MGDRNRLGGRVMNEMSKDLGAKLAEIKGAEVIKSFCYTCPWQCPTEVFVRDGRIVYQKGNPESPNNIGARCAKGMASWYVSQDPDRLTHPLIRTNPKGERGEFKQISWDEAFQFIADKLKHIADEWGPEAVALTCHHDPNTVFYHHLLKDLYGSPNMYAHTSGCEPDRRSA
;
A
#
# COMPACT_ATOMS: atom_id res chain seq x y z
N MET A 1 -1.11 32.97 36.68
CA MET A 1 -0.69 31.54 36.84
C MET A 1 -1.85 30.54 36.74
N GLY A 2 -2.97 30.88 36.12
CA GLY A 2 -4.25 30.14 36.25
C GLY A 2 -4.73 29.32 35.04
N ASP A 3 -4.04 29.26 33.88
CA ASP A 3 -4.70 28.73 32.67
C ASP A 3 -4.03 27.48 32.05
N ARG A 4 -2.82 27.16 32.38
CA ARG A 4 -2.10 25.96 31.85
C ARG A 4 -2.65 24.63 32.38
N ASN A 5 -3.19 24.59 33.59
CA ASN A 5 -3.74 23.37 34.20
C ASN A 5 -5.13 23.00 33.67
N ARG A 6 -5.92 23.97 33.17
CA ARG A 6 -7.25 23.69 32.61
C ARG A 6 -7.16 23.09 31.19
N LEU A 7 -6.22 23.55 30.39
CA LEU A 7 -5.98 23.00 29.03
C LEU A 7 -5.46 21.57 29.09
N GLY A 8 -4.50 21.28 29.97
CA GLY A 8 -3.98 19.92 30.16
C GLY A 8 -5.04 18.92 30.62
N GLY A 9 -5.88 19.28 31.56
CA GLY A 9 -6.96 18.43 32.07
C GLY A 9 -8.04 18.16 31.03
N ARG A 10 -8.36 19.12 30.17
CA ARG A 10 -9.35 18.95 29.07
C ARG A 10 -8.85 18.01 28.00
N VAL A 11 -7.61 18.19 27.54
CA VAL A 11 -6.96 17.32 26.55
C VAL A 11 -6.84 15.88 27.07
N MET A 12 -6.41 15.69 28.33
CA MET A 12 -6.32 14.37 28.95
C MET A 12 -7.68 13.68 29.06
N ASN A 13 -8.74 14.41 29.35
CA ASN A 13 -10.10 13.87 29.46
C ASN A 13 -10.68 13.49 28.09
N GLU A 14 -10.42 14.27 27.03
CA GLU A 14 -10.81 13.95 25.67
C GLU A 14 -10.04 12.73 25.15
N MET A 15 -8.73 12.64 25.39
CA MET A 15 -7.92 11.47 25.05
C MET A 15 -8.38 10.20 25.78
N SER A 16 -8.77 10.29 27.05
CA SER A 16 -9.23 9.12 27.80
C SER A 16 -10.60 8.62 27.30
N LYS A 17 -11.49 9.51 26.87
CA LYS A 17 -12.77 9.16 26.26
C LYS A 17 -12.58 8.49 24.89
N ASP A 18 -11.67 9.01 24.05
CA ASP A 18 -11.32 8.44 22.77
C ASP A 18 -10.69 7.05 22.93
N LEU A 19 -9.81 6.88 23.91
CA LEU A 19 -9.23 5.57 24.23
C LEU A 19 -10.29 4.56 24.68
N GLY A 20 -11.23 4.97 25.51
CA GLY A 20 -12.34 4.13 25.97
C GLY A 20 -13.23 3.68 24.80
N ALA A 21 -13.55 4.58 23.88
CA ALA A 21 -14.31 4.27 22.67
C ALA A 21 -13.56 3.26 21.78
N LYS A 22 -12.28 3.46 21.52
CA LYS A 22 -11.45 2.53 20.75
C LYS A 22 -11.33 1.16 21.39
N LEU A 23 -11.18 1.09 22.71
CA LEU A 23 -11.15 -0.19 23.43
C LEU A 23 -12.51 -0.92 23.33
N ALA A 24 -13.63 -0.20 23.32
CA ALA A 24 -14.95 -0.78 23.13
C ALA A 24 -15.14 -1.31 21.71
N GLU A 25 -14.59 -0.65 20.68
CA GLU A 25 -14.58 -1.13 19.31
C GLU A 25 -13.80 -2.42 19.13
N ILE A 26 -12.66 -2.55 19.79
CA ILE A 26 -11.81 -3.76 19.74
C ILE A 26 -12.47 -4.93 20.47
N LYS A 27 -13.22 -4.64 21.55
CA LYS A 27 -13.91 -5.67 22.34
C LYS A 27 -15.05 -6.29 21.52
N GLY A 28 -14.94 -7.60 21.24
CA GLY A 28 -15.91 -8.34 20.44
C GLY A 28 -15.68 -8.24 18.92
N ALA A 29 -14.58 -7.65 18.48
CA ALA A 29 -14.14 -7.75 17.10
C ALA A 29 -13.62 -9.17 16.79
N GLU A 30 -13.85 -9.63 15.56
CA GLU A 30 -13.25 -10.85 15.06
C GLU A 30 -11.74 -10.65 14.86
N VAL A 31 -10.93 -11.63 15.27
CA VAL A 31 -9.47 -11.57 15.11
C VAL A 31 -9.05 -12.45 13.94
N ILE A 32 -8.49 -11.83 12.90
CA ILE A 32 -8.04 -12.50 11.69
C ILE A 32 -6.50 -12.45 11.66
N LYS A 33 -5.85 -13.61 11.50
CA LYS A 33 -4.41 -13.69 11.28
C LYS A 33 -4.08 -13.34 9.83
N SER A 34 -3.14 -12.42 9.63
CA SER A 34 -2.76 -11.88 8.32
C SER A 34 -1.28 -11.45 8.32
N PHE A 35 -0.87 -10.74 7.28
CA PHE A 35 0.46 -10.19 7.13
C PHE A 35 0.41 -8.69 6.83
N CYS A 36 1.41 -7.96 7.33
CA CYS A 36 1.63 -6.58 6.92
C CYS A 36 2.27 -6.56 5.51
N TYR A 37 1.66 -5.83 4.59
CA TYR A 37 2.11 -5.75 3.20
C TYR A 37 2.81 -4.42 2.86
N THR A 38 3.23 -3.65 3.87
CA THR A 38 3.84 -2.33 3.67
C THR A 38 5.30 -2.41 3.17
N CYS A 39 5.97 -3.53 3.40
CA CYS A 39 7.36 -3.76 2.98
C CYS A 39 7.65 -5.26 2.82
N PRO A 40 8.81 -5.65 2.27
CA PRO A 40 9.16 -7.06 2.02
C PRO A 40 9.23 -7.96 3.26
N TRP A 41 9.30 -7.40 4.46
CA TRP A 41 9.36 -8.17 5.71
C TRP A 41 8.07 -8.91 6.04
N GLN A 42 6.92 -8.48 5.51
CA GLN A 42 5.64 -9.16 5.65
C GLN A 42 5.34 -9.63 7.06
N CYS A 43 5.54 -8.76 8.05
CA CYS A 43 5.37 -9.10 9.47
C CYS A 43 3.99 -9.71 9.72
N PRO A 44 3.90 -10.91 10.34
CA PRO A 44 2.64 -11.52 10.75
C PRO A 44 1.86 -10.64 11.71
N THR A 45 0.56 -10.54 11.50
CA THR A 45 -0.33 -9.61 12.19
C THR A 45 -1.61 -10.28 12.66
N GLU A 46 -2.20 -9.72 13.71
CA GLU A 46 -3.58 -9.91 14.09
C GLU A 46 -4.38 -8.66 13.71
N VAL A 47 -5.40 -8.84 12.90
CA VAL A 47 -6.30 -7.80 12.41
C VAL A 47 -7.65 -7.96 13.11
N PHE A 48 -8.12 -6.91 13.76
CA PHE A 48 -9.38 -6.89 14.48
C PHE A 48 -10.43 -6.27 13.56
N VAL A 49 -11.43 -7.06 13.20
CA VAL A 49 -12.49 -6.67 12.25
C VAL A 49 -13.83 -6.62 12.96
N ARG A 50 -14.58 -5.54 12.74
CA ARG A 50 -15.96 -5.38 13.20
C ARG A 50 -16.79 -4.78 12.08
N ASP A 51 -17.95 -5.38 11.80
CA ASP A 51 -18.87 -4.92 10.76
C ASP A 51 -18.17 -4.71 9.39
N GLY A 52 -17.24 -5.63 9.03
CA GLY A 52 -16.48 -5.58 7.79
C GLY A 52 -15.37 -4.50 7.74
N ARG A 53 -15.10 -3.81 8.85
CA ARG A 53 -14.05 -2.77 8.95
C ARG A 53 -12.96 -3.18 9.91
N ILE A 54 -11.73 -2.83 9.57
CA ILE A 54 -10.60 -2.98 10.49
C ILE A 54 -10.70 -1.89 11.56
N VAL A 55 -10.79 -2.29 12.82
CA VAL A 55 -10.84 -1.36 13.96
C VAL A 55 -9.51 -1.27 14.68
N TYR A 56 -8.67 -2.31 14.56
CA TYR A 56 -7.33 -2.34 15.15
C TYR A 56 -6.44 -3.38 14.45
N GLN A 57 -5.14 -3.19 14.54
CA GLN A 57 -4.16 -4.14 14.04
C GLN A 57 -2.91 -4.14 14.93
N LYS A 58 -2.39 -5.32 15.24
CA LYS A 58 -1.13 -5.51 15.99
C LYS A 58 -0.29 -6.62 15.40
N GLY A 59 0.96 -6.76 15.84
CA GLY A 59 1.78 -7.92 15.49
C GLY A 59 1.22 -9.19 16.12
N ASN A 60 1.37 -10.32 15.44
CA ASN A 60 0.97 -11.62 15.97
C ASN A 60 2.03 -12.13 16.99
N PRO A 61 1.68 -12.23 18.28
CA PRO A 61 2.64 -12.67 19.31
C PRO A 61 3.05 -14.15 19.18
N GLU A 62 2.25 -14.96 18.50
CA GLU A 62 2.55 -16.37 18.25
C GLU A 62 3.53 -16.58 17.08
N SER A 63 3.86 -15.51 16.35
CA SER A 63 4.79 -15.61 15.24
C SER A 63 6.23 -15.72 15.70
N PRO A 64 6.99 -16.74 15.27
CA PRO A 64 8.40 -16.88 15.61
C PRO A 64 9.28 -15.79 14.96
N ASN A 65 8.82 -15.17 13.87
CA ASN A 65 9.63 -14.23 13.10
C ASN A 65 9.76 -12.84 13.76
N ASN A 66 8.69 -12.34 14.36
CA ASN A 66 8.65 -10.98 14.91
C ASN A 66 8.13 -10.92 16.36
N ILE A 67 7.63 -12.02 16.91
CA ILE A 67 7.17 -12.15 18.31
C ILE A 67 6.23 -11.00 18.69
N GLY A 68 5.31 -10.64 17.79
CA GLY A 68 4.38 -9.52 17.98
C GLY A 68 4.95 -8.12 17.73
N ALA A 69 6.25 -7.98 17.42
CA ALA A 69 6.85 -6.69 17.13
C ALA A 69 6.42 -6.17 15.74
N ARG A 70 6.14 -4.85 15.65
CA ARG A 70 5.83 -4.15 14.40
C ARG A 70 6.35 -2.73 14.42
N CYS A 71 6.74 -2.24 13.26
CA CYS A 71 7.14 -0.83 13.10
C CYS A 71 5.91 0.09 13.01
N ALA A 72 6.12 1.39 13.21
CA ALA A 72 5.06 2.39 13.14
C ALA A 72 4.33 2.41 11.78
N LYS A 73 5.05 2.24 10.66
CA LYS A 73 4.44 2.14 9.32
C LYS A 73 3.45 0.98 9.23
N GLY A 74 3.85 -0.19 9.70
CA GLY A 74 2.98 -1.36 9.74
C GLY A 74 1.77 -1.16 10.64
N MET A 75 1.94 -0.54 11.81
CA MET A 75 0.83 -0.24 12.73
C MET A 75 -0.20 0.70 12.12
N ALA A 76 0.22 1.64 11.26
CA ALA A 76 -0.65 2.61 10.60
C ALA A 76 -1.20 2.13 9.24
N SER A 77 -0.74 1.00 8.70
CA SER A 77 -1.03 0.57 7.32
C SER A 77 -2.53 0.39 7.01
N TRP A 78 -3.32 -0.02 8.00
CA TRP A 78 -4.76 -0.25 7.81
C TRP A 78 -5.55 1.05 7.63
N TYR A 79 -5.08 2.19 8.14
CA TYR A 79 -5.72 3.49 7.87
C TYR A 79 -5.72 3.83 6.39
N VAL A 80 -4.62 3.52 5.69
CA VAL A 80 -4.48 3.76 4.24
C VAL A 80 -5.52 2.96 3.44
N SER A 81 -5.81 1.72 3.85
CA SER A 81 -6.77 0.86 3.14
C SER A 81 -8.22 1.29 3.35
N GLN A 82 -8.51 2.01 4.42
CA GLN A 82 -9.86 2.47 4.79
C GLN A 82 -10.05 3.99 4.68
N ASP A 83 -9.05 4.69 4.12
CA ASP A 83 -9.12 6.12 3.88
C ASP A 83 -10.30 6.43 2.95
N PRO A 84 -11.19 7.38 3.30
CA PRO A 84 -12.32 7.77 2.45
C PRO A 84 -11.89 8.34 1.11
N ASP A 85 -10.68 8.93 1.03
CA ASP A 85 -10.12 9.48 -0.20
C ASP A 85 -9.33 8.44 -1.02
N ARG A 86 -9.31 7.16 -0.57
CA ARG A 86 -8.64 6.10 -1.30
C ARG A 86 -9.26 5.89 -2.67
N LEU A 87 -8.41 5.87 -3.70
CA LEU A 87 -8.83 5.55 -5.06
C LEU A 87 -9.30 4.08 -5.13
N THR A 88 -10.55 3.89 -5.56
CA THR A 88 -11.19 2.58 -5.72
C THR A 88 -11.43 2.20 -7.18
N HIS A 89 -11.20 3.14 -8.08
CA HIS A 89 -11.38 2.97 -9.53
C HIS A 89 -10.21 3.58 -10.29
N PRO A 90 -9.93 3.11 -11.51
CA PRO A 90 -8.93 3.72 -12.37
C PRO A 90 -9.29 5.17 -12.72
N LEU A 91 -8.28 5.99 -12.85
CA LEU A 91 -8.40 7.38 -13.27
C LEU A 91 -7.59 7.60 -14.55
N ILE A 92 -8.21 8.24 -15.55
CA ILE A 92 -7.52 8.71 -16.74
C ILE A 92 -7.33 10.22 -16.68
N ARG A 93 -6.13 10.68 -17.02
CA ARG A 93 -5.84 12.10 -17.12
C ARG A 93 -6.49 12.69 -18.35
N THR A 94 -7.16 13.85 -18.19
CA THR A 94 -7.92 14.53 -19.26
C THR A 94 -7.23 15.76 -19.82
N ASN A 95 -6.26 16.35 -19.09
CA ASN A 95 -5.53 17.54 -19.52
C ASN A 95 -4.07 17.24 -19.87
N PRO A 96 -3.34 18.12 -20.61
CA PRO A 96 -1.96 17.92 -20.99
C PRO A 96 -1.01 17.73 -19.79
N LYS A 97 0.10 17.00 -20.02
CA LYS A 97 1.20 16.92 -19.06
C LYS A 97 1.87 18.28 -18.92
N GLY A 98 2.32 18.62 -17.70
CA GLY A 98 2.91 19.90 -17.36
C GLY A 98 1.95 20.84 -16.62
N GLU A 99 0.65 20.63 -16.69
CA GLU A 99 -0.37 21.33 -15.91
C GLU A 99 -0.75 20.54 -14.66
N ARG A 100 -1.48 21.18 -13.72
CA ARG A 100 -2.08 20.43 -12.60
C ARG A 100 -3.01 19.36 -13.16
N GLY A 101 -2.84 18.12 -12.76
CA GLY A 101 -3.58 16.96 -13.30
C GLY A 101 -5.09 17.08 -13.06
N GLU A 102 -5.85 16.97 -14.13
CA GLU A 102 -7.29 16.73 -14.11
C GLU A 102 -7.56 15.29 -14.47
N PHE A 103 -8.42 14.62 -13.70
CA PHE A 103 -8.64 13.19 -13.83
C PHE A 103 -10.12 12.86 -13.90
N LYS A 104 -10.45 11.90 -14.76
CA LYS A 104 -11.79 11.31 -14.87
C LYS A 104 -11.74 9.86 -14.46
N GLN A 105 -12.71 9.42 -13.68
CA GLN A 105 -12.90 8.01 -13.35
C GLN A 105 -13.36 7.24 -14.60
N ILE A 106 -12.76 6.06 -14.80
CA ILE A 106 -13.12 5.12 -15.88
C ILE A 106 -13.34 3.73 -15.30
N SER A 107 -13.92 2.82 -16.07
CA SER A 107 -14.04 1.42 -15.69
C SER A 107 -12.69 0.68 -15.78
N TRP A 108 -12.59 -0.48 -15.15
CA TRP A 108 -11.41 -1.35 -15.27
C TRP A 108 -11.21 -1.85 -16.70
N ASP A 109 -12.28 -2.17 -17.40
CA ASP A 109 -12.21 -2.63 -18.81
C ASP A 109 -11.68 -1.53 -19.73
N GLU A 110 -12.18 -0.28 -19.56
CA GLU A 110 -11.64 0.88 -20.29
C GLU A 110 -10.16 1.11 -19.99
N ALA A 111 -9.75 0.96 -18.71
CA ALA A 111 -8.35 1.14 -18.33
C ALA A 111 -7.46 0.06 -18.96
N PHE A 112 -7.86 -1.21 -18.91
CA PHE A 112 -7.11 -2.31 -19.51
C PHE A 112 -7.02 -2.16 -21.03
N GLN A 113 -8.11 -1.81 -21.69
CA GLN A 113 -8.09 -1.59 -23.15
C GLN A 113 -7.16 -0.43 -23.50
N PHE A 114 -7.24 0.70 -22.79
CA PHE A 114 -6.36 1.84 -23.02
C PHE A 114 -4.87 1.49 -22.85
N ILE A 115 -4.52 0.71 -21.82
CA ILE A 115 -3.14 0.28 -21.57
C ILE A 115 -2.68 -0.67 -22.67
N ALA A 116 -3.51 -1.66 -23.04
CA ALA A 116 -3.20 -2.65 -24.07
C ALA A 116 -2.96 -1.98 -25.43
N ASP A 117 -3.84 -1.05 -25.84
CA ASP A 117 -3.70 -0.31 -27.09
C ASP A 117 -2.42 0.54 -27.11
N LYS A 118 -2.07 1.18 -25.99
CA LYS A 118 -0.83 1.94 -25.89
C LYS A 118 0.41 1.07 -25.97
N LEU A 119 0.44 -0.04 -25.26
CA LEU A 119 1.56 -0.98 -25.29
C LEU A 119 1.74 -1.58 -26.69
N LYS A 120 0.63 -1.98 -27.32
CA LYS A 120 0.65 -2.49 -28.70
C LYS A 120 1.18 -1.44 -29.67
N HIS A 121 0.68 -0.22 -29.63
CA HIS A 121 1.14 0.87 -30.49
C HIS A 121 2.65 1.14 -30.32
N ILE A 122 3.17 1.15 -29.09
CA ILE A 122 4.60 1.34 -28.84
C ILE A 122 5.42 0.19 -29.42
N ALA A 123 4.96 -1.05 -29.25
CA ALA A 123 5.64 -2.21 -29.80
C ALA A 123 5.65 -2.22 -31.35
N ASP A 124 4.54 -1.82 -31.96
CA ASP A 124 4.41 -1.76 -33.42
C ASP A 124 5.27 -0.65 -34.04
N GLU A 125 5.48 0.48 -33.35
CA GLU A 125 6.19 1.65 -33.88
C GLU A 125 7.68 1.67 -33.53
N TRP A 126 8.06 1.26 -32.32
CA TRP A 126 9.44 1.38 -31.81
C TRP A 126 10.03 0.07 -31.28
N GLY A 127 9.29 -1.03 -31.35
CA GLY A 127 9.68 -2.29 -30.75
C GLY A 127 9.32 -2.40 -29.24
N PRO A 128 9.19 -3.64 -28.73
CA PRO A 128 8.84 -3.86 -27.33
C PRO A 128 9.91 -3.34 -26.36
N GLU A 129 11.15 -3.22 -26.77
CA GLU A 129 12.26 -2.69 -25.98
C GLU A 129 12.12 -1.19 -25.68
N ALA A 130 11.22 -0.47 -26.33
CA ALA A 130 10.91 0.92 -26.02
C ALA A 130 10.13 1.08 -24.69
N VAL A 131 9.62 -0.02 -24.12
CA VAL A 131 8.96 -0.02 -22.83
C VAL A 131 9.91 -0.53 -21.76
N ALA A 132 9.95 0.20 -20.63
CA ALA A 132 10.70 -0.20 -19.44
C ALA A 132 9.77 -0.31 -18.21
N LEU A 133 10.03 -1.28 -17.34
CA LEU A 133 9.37 -1.39 -16.05
C LEU A 133 10.36 -1.10 -14.93
N THR A 134 9.97 -0.18 -14.04
CA THR A 134 10.67 0.05 -12.77
C THR A 134 9.75 -0.36 -11.64
N CYS A 135 10.20 -1.24 -10.77
CA CYS A 135 9.38 -1.75 -9.67
C CYS A 135 10.17 -1.91 -8.37
N HIS A 136 9.46 -1.90 -7.27
CA HIS A 136 9.99 -2.30 -5.99
C HIS A 136 10.02 -3.83 -5.90
N HIS A 137 10.94 -4.39 -5.11
CA HIS A 137 11.02 -5.83 -4.90
C HIS A 137 9.93 -6.27 -3.90
N ASP A 138 8.79 -6.72 -4.42
CA ASP A 138 7.70 -7.34 -3.67
C ASP A 138 7.31 -8.68 -4.31
N PRO A 139 6.51 -9.53 -3.65
CA PRO A 139 6.13 -10.84 -4.20
C PRO A 139 5.41 -10.78 -5.55
N ASN A 140 4.72 -9.69 -5.87
CA ASN A 140 4.02 -9.52 -7.14
C ASN A 140 4.97 -9.12 -8.28
N THR A 141 6.18 -8.65 -7.96
CA THR A 141 7.17 -8.23 -8.95
C THR A 141 7.51 -9.34 -9.93
N VAL A 142 7.57 -10.58 -9.47
CA VAL A 142 7.84 -11.74 -10.32
C VAL A 142 6.81 -11.87 -11.45
N PHE A 143 5.53 -11.62 -11.16
CA PHE A 143 4.47 -11.63 -12.16
C PHE A 143 4.68 -10.56 -13.24
N TYR A 144 5.01 -9.34 -12.85
CA TYR A 144 5.28 -8.26 -13.81
C TYR A 144 6.54 -8.49 -14.64
N HIS A 145 7.56 -9.15 -14.08
CA HIS A 145 8.74 -9.56 -14.82
C HIS A 145 8.38 -10.49 -15.97
N HIS A 146 7.62 -11.55 -15.70
CA HIS A 146 7.18 -12.49 -16.71
C HIS A 146 6.27 -11.82 -17.74
N LEU A 147 5.34 -10.98 -17.30
CA LEU A 147 4.44 -10.26 -18.19
C LEU A 147 5.22 -9.38 -19.19
N LEU A 148 6.19 -8.60 -18.72
CA LEU A 148 6.92 -7.70 -19.59
C LEU A 148 7.97 -8.41 -20.44
N LYS A 149 8.79 -9.27 -19.82
CA LYS A 149 9.90 -9.92 -20.51
C LYS A 149 9.43 -11.06 -21.43
N ASP A 150 8.63 -11.98 -20.88
CA ASP A 150 8.34 -13.24 -21.57
C ASP A 150 7.12 -13.12 -22.51
N LEU A 151 6.14 -12.27 -22.19
CA LEU A 151 4.93 -12.10 -22.99
C LEU A 151 4.98 -10.87 -23.88
N TYR A 152 5.40 -9.72 -23.37
CA TYR A 152 5.48 -8.48 -24.15
C TYR A 152 6.77 -8.38 -24.96
N GLY A 153 7.88 -8.94 -24.48
CA GLY A 153 9.17 -9.03 -25.17
C GLY A 153 10.16 -7.92 -24.84
N SER A 154 9.90 -7.08 -23.79
CA SER A 154 10.86 -6.07 -23.37
C SER A 154 11.88 -6.62 -22.37
N PRO A 155 13.20 -6.45 -22.62
CA PRO A 155 14.25 -6.81 -21.65
C PRO A 155 14.44 -5.76 -20.55
N ASN A 156 13.80 -4.61 -20.65
CA ASN A 156 14.08 -3.43 -19.81
C ASN A 156 13.34 -3.47 -18.48
N MET A 157 13.91 -4.25 -17.55
CA MET A 157 13.39 -4.42 -16.19
C MET A 157 14.38 -3.86 -15.17
N TYR A 158 13.90 -2.95 -14.33
CA TYR A 158 14.70 -2.30 -13.31
C TYR A 158 14.05 -2.44 -11.94
N ALA A 159 14.76 -3.04 -10.99
CA ALA A 159 14.31 -3.11 -9.60
C ALA A 159 15.18 -2.19 -8.74
N HIS A 160 14.61 -1.67 -7.66
CA HIS A 160 15.33 -0.83 -6.71
C HIS A 160 16.49 -1.55 -6.02
N THR A 161 16.50 -2.88 -6.02
CA THR A 161 17.48 -3.72 -5.31
C THR A 161 18.92 -3.42 -5.70
N SER A 162 19.16 -3.07 -6.97
CA SER A 162 20.50 -2.70 -7.45
C SER A 162 21.01 -1.37 -6.87
N GLY A 163 20.11 -0.49 -6.43
CA GLY A 163 20.49 0.78 -5.81
C GLY A 163 20.35 0.80 -4.27
N CYS A 164 19.50 -0.06 -3.71
CA CYS A 164 19.18 -0.07 -2.28
C CYS A 164 19.95 -1.13 -1.48
N GLU A 165 20.24 -2.28 -2.10
CA GLU A 165 20.88 -3.44 -1.44
C GLU A 165 22.03 -4.03 -2.29
N PRO A 166 22.96 -3.22 -2.82
CA PRO A 166 24.03 -3.74 -3.68
C PRO A 166 24.93 -4.75 -2.92
N ASP A 167 25.16 -4.51 -1.64
CA ASP A 167 26.07 -5.32 -0.81
C ASP A 167 25.51 -6.70 -0.44
N ARG A 168 24.19 -6.86 -0.47
CA ARG A 168 23.53 -8.11 -0.08
C ARG A 168 23.67 -9.22 -1.12
N ARG A 169 23.99 -8.87 -2.38
CA ARG A 169 24.17 -9.82 -3.49
C ARG A 169 25.62 -10.07 -3.86
N SER A 170 26.55 -9.31 -3.30
CA SER A 170 27.99 -9.46 -3.51
C SER A 170 28.69 -10.30 -2.42
N ALA A 171 27.95 -10.78 -1.44
CA ALA A 171 28.38 -11.74 -0.45
C ALA A 171 27.75 -13.12 -0.74
#